data_af9123d8b9f6a9d2af48a1bbd817e060
#
_entry.id   af9123d8b9f6a9d2af48a1bbd817e060
#
_cell.length_a   1.000
_cell.length_b   1.000
_cell.length_c   1.000
_cell.angle_alpha   90.00
_cell.angle_beta   90.00
_cell.angle_gamma   90.00
#
_symmetry.space_group_name_H-M   'P 1'
#
loop_
_entity.id
_entity.type
_entity.pdbx_description
1 polymer ?
#
loop_
_entity_poly.entity_id
_entity_poly.type
_entity_poly.pdbx_seq_one_letter_code
_entity_poly.pdbx_strand_id
1 'polypeptide(L)'
;NDTVYVNGDAAQGVDSIYILNLTVHPTYYIRERITFHSFPAKYRGHTFSSEGETHEFHYTTADGHCDSIIAVVAELEVTRTEETVTICDGDTYIWKWNGSTYTESGRYVVTVKDGLGNDSVEHILNLTVRFIPETFVTKTICKGGSYTFGDRTLTEAGVYDYTFQSGTCDSLVHLS
;
A
#
# COMPACT_ATOMS: atom_id res chain seq x y z
N ASN A 1 39.76 -26.26 19.28
CA ASN A 1 40.15 -27.16 20.40
C ASN A 1 41.32 -26.49 21.11
N ASP A 2 41.04 -25.85 22.24
CA ASP A 2 42.10 -25.30 23.09
C ASP A 2 42.49 -26.35 24.14
N THR A 3 43.76 -26.65 24.17
CA THR A 3 44.33 -27.59 25.19
C THR A 3 44.85 -26.72 26.34
N VAL A 4 44.23 -26.84 27.49
CA VAL A 4 44.70 -26.17 28.71
C VAL A 4 45.51 -27.18 29.51
N TYR A 5 46.78 -26.85 29.71
CA TYR A 5 47.64 -27.60 30.61
C TYR A 5 47.44 -27.09 32.03
N VAL A 6 46.95 -27.90 32.93
CA VAL A 6 46.88 -27.59 34.34
C VAL A 6 48.02 -28.32 35.05
N ASN A 7 49.02 -27.60 35.53
CA ASN A 7 50.03 -28.16 36.47
C ASN A 7 49.35 -28.39 37.79
N GLY A 8 48.96 -29.64 38.04
CA GLY A 8 48.49 -30.07 39.35
C GLY A 8 49.66 -30.77 40.08
N ASP A 9 49.85 -30.48 41.37
CA ASP A 9 50.75 -31.18 42.28
C ASP A 9 50.32 -32.65 42.32
N ALA A 10 50.87 -33.45 41.42
CA ALA A 10 50.69 -34.88 41.44
C ALA A 10 51.77 -35.48 42.36
N ALA A 11 51.35 -35.99 43.45
CA ALA A 11 52.20 -36.66 44.46
C ALA A 11 52.98 -37.89 43.95
N GLN A 12 53.12 -38.09 42.65
CA GLN A 12 53.88 -39.15 42.01
C GLN A 12 54.41 -38.88 40.63
N GLY A 13 54.71 -37.65 40.25
CA GLY A 13 55.49 -37.35 39.04
C GLY A 13 54.82 -37.69 37.67
N VAL A 14 53.51 -37.83 37.63
CA VAL A 14 52.76 -38.05 36.38
C VAL A 14 51.86 -36.81 36.09
N ASP A 15 52.17 -36.08 35.02
CA ASP A 15 51.35 -34.98 34.58
C ASP A 15 49.99 -35.48 34.07
N SER A 16 48.91 -34.87 34.56
CA SER A 16 47.56 -35.15 34.04
C SER A 16 47.21 -34.16 32.96
N ILE A 17 46.83 -34.64 31.77
CA ILE A 17 46.39 -33.83 30.66
C ILE A 17 44.86 -33.84 30.67
N TYR A 18 44.28 -32.64 30.83
CA TYR A 18 42.86 -32.45 30.69
C TYR A 18 42.57 -31.84 29.30
N ILE A 19 41.73 -32.51 28.52
CA ILE A 19 41.28 -32.01 27.24
C ILE A 19 39.87 -31.44 27.43
N LEU A 20 39.71 -30.14 27.32
CA LEU A 20 38.41 -29.49 27.32
C LEU A 20 37.90 -29.36 25.89
N ASN A 21 36.80 -30.01 25.59
CA ASN A 21 36.04 -29.78 24.36
C ASN A 21 34.95 -28.72 24.65
N LEU A 22 35.21 -27.52 24.26
CA LEU A 22 34.23 -26.41 24.36
C LEU A 22 33.46 -26.31 23.05
N THR A 23 32.14 -26.47 23.11
CA THR A 23 31.23 -26.20 22.00
C THR A 23 30.51 -24.89 22.29
N VAL A 24 30.64 -23.92 21.40
CA VAL A 24 29.91 -22.64 21.48
C VAL A 24 28.72 -22.70 20.54
N HIS A 25 27.51 -22.62 21.07
CA HIS A 25 26.28 -22.54 20.28
C HIS A 25 25.95 -21.08 20.00
N PRO A 26 25.54 -20.73 18.77
CA PRO A 26 25.16 -19.34 18.44
C PRO A 26 23.83 -18.98 19.12
N THR A 27 23.73 -17.75 19.60
CA THR A 27 22.47 -17.12 20.00
C THR A 27 21.85 -16.46 18.79
N TYR A 28 20.58 -16.71 18.52
CA TYR A 28 19.86 -16.13 17.40
C TYR A 28 18.92 -15.02 17.89
N TYR A 29 19.00 -13.87 17.24
CA TYR A 29 18.03 -12.78 17.40
C TYR A 29 17.24 -12.65 16.10
N ILE A 30 15.95 -12.97 16.15
CA ILE A 30 15.05 -12.94 15.00
C ILE A 30 14.01 -11.86 15.25
N ARG A 31 13.75 -11.03 14.25
CA ARG A 31 12.66 -10.05 14.27
C ARG A 31 11.54 -10.51 13.36
N GLU A 32 10.36 -10.72 13.92
CA GLU A 32 9.15 -11.13 13.20
C GLU A 32 8.11 -10.00 13.27
N ARG A 33 7.31 -9.86 12.22
CA ARG A 33 6.13 -9.00 12.19
C ARG A 33 4.92 -9.90 12.12
N ILE A 34 3.96 -9.66 13.00
CA ILE A 34 2.72 -10.43 13.03
C ILE A 34 1.54 -9.47 12.93
N THR A 35 0.66 -9.76 11.97
CA THR A 35 -0.55 -8.96 11.74
C THR A 35 -1.72 -9.50 12.55
N PHE A 36 -2.47 -8.59 13.14
CA PHE A 36 -3.70 -8.86 13.88
C PHE A 36 -4.86 -8.06 13.27
N HIS A 37 -6.05 -8.62 13.28
CA HIS A 37 -7.26 -7.94 12.79
C HIS A 37 -7.73 -6.82 13.71
N SER A 38 -7.39 -6.90 15.01
CA SER A 38 -7.74 -5.88 16.00
C SER A 38 -6.88 -6.01 17.26
N PHE A 39 -6.83 -4.97 18.08
CA PHE A 39 -6.21 -4.98 19.40
C PHE A 39 -7.26 -4.79 20.51
N PRO A 40 -7.04 -5.37 21.73
CA PRO A 40 -5.89 -6.18 22.12
C PRO A 40 -5.91 -7.58 21.52
N ALA A 41 -4.72 -8.09 21.16
CA ALA A 41 -4.54 -9.41 20.53
C ALA A 41 -3.56 -10.28 21.31
N LYS A 42 -3.83 -11.59 21.37
CA LYS A 42 -2.96 -12.54 22.07
C LYS A 42 -2.09 -13.33 21.10
N TYR A 43 -0.80 -13.42 21.42
CA TYR A 43 0.14 -14.26 20.73
C TYR A 43 1.17 -14.84 21.69
N ARG A 44 1.36 -16.17 21.67
CA ARG A 44 2.31 -16.89 22.51
C ARG A 44 2.23 -16.54 24.02
N GLY A 45 1.02 -16.29 24.52
CA GLY A 45 0.77 -15.94 25.92
C GLY A 45 0.93 -14.47 26.29
N HIS A 46 1.49 -13.63 25.42
CA HIS A 46 1.52 -12.19 25.56
C HIS A 46 0.29 -11.54 24.95
N THR A 47 -0.14 -10.41 25.52
CA THR A 47 -1.25 -9.61 24.97
C THR A 47 -0.69 -8.29 24.43
N PHE A 48 -0.72 -8.13 23.12
CA PHE A 48 -0.40 -6.87 22.43
C PHE A 48 -1.59 -5.94 22.54
N SER A 49 -1.36 -4.73 22.98
CA SER A 49 -2.41 -3.73 23.27
C SER A 49 -2.61 -2.75 22.12
N SER A 50 -1.62 -2.57 21.26
CA SER A 50 -1.62 -1.62 20.13
C SER A 50 -0.69 -2.03 19.01
N GLU A 51 -0.90 -1.45 17.84
CA GLU A 51 0.02 -1.52 16.72
C GLU A 51 1.40 -0.94 17.08
N GLY A 52 2.46 -1.55 16.56
CA GLY A 52 3.85 -1.17 16.80
C GLY A 52 4.42 -1.68 18.12
N GLU A 53 3.60 -2.24 19.01
CA GLU A 53 4.08 -2.86 20.24
C GLU A 53 5.04 -4.00 19.89
N THR A 54 6.17 -4.07 20.62
CA THR A 54 7.18 -5.10 20.45
C THR A 54 7.33 -5.92 21.73
N HIS A 55 7.36 -7.25 21.60
CA HIS A 55 7.62 -8.15 22.71
C HIS A 55 8.67 -9.20 22.34
N GLU A 56 9.59 -9.48 23.26
CA GLU A 56 10.65 -10.49 23.08
C GLU A 56 10.26 -11.80 23.75
N PHE A 57 10.26 -12.86 22.94
CA PHE A 57 10.09 -14.24 23.43
C PHE A 57 11.46 -14.89 23.49
N HIS A 58 11.80 -15.35 24.68
CA HIS A 58 13.06 -16.04 24.95
C HIS A 58 12.85 -17.55 24.89
N TYR A 59 13.69 -18.22 24.13
CA TYR A 59 13.68 -19.68 23.99
C TYR A 59 15.04 -20.23 24.40
N THR A 60 15.04 -21.06 25.45
CA THR A 60 16.22 -21.84 25.80
C THR A 60 16.26 -23.11 24.96
N THR A 61 17.45 -23.47 24.47
CA THR A 61 17.66 -24.79 23.84
C THR A 61 17.44 -25.92 24.86
N ALA A 62 17.13 -27.12 24.37
CA ALA A 62 16.88 -28.28 25.22
C ALA A 62 18.03 -28.56 26.19
N ASP A 63 19.25 -28.11 25.87
CA ASP A 63 20.47 -28.28 26.64
C ASP A 63 20.68 -27.15 27.69
N GLY A 64 19.78 -26.16 27.74
CA GLY A 64 19.84 -25.06 28.70
C GLY A 64 20.98 -24.07 28.51
N HIS A 65 21.67 -24.10 27.34
CA HIS A 65 22.96 -23.44 27.19
C HIS A 65 22.95 -22.20 26.29
N CYS A 66 21.92 -21.98 25.44
CA CYS A 66 21.86 -20.79 24.58
C CYS A 66 20.44 -20.34 24.39
N ASP A 67 20.20 -19.05 24.59
CA ASP A 67 18.89 -18.44 24.37
C ASP A 67 18.78 -17.92 22.93
N SER A 68 17.65 -18.22 22.28
CA SER A 68 17.23 -17.55 21.07
C SER A 68 16.13 -16.57 21.39
N ILE A 69 16.22 -15.36 20.84
CA ILE A 69 15.26 -14.30 21.08
C ILE A 69 14.49 -14.07 19.79
N ILE A 70 13.16 -14.10 19.90
CA ILE A 70 12.26 -13.69 18.81
C ILE A 70 11.56 -12.41 19.26
N ALA A 71 11.96 -11.28 18.66
CA ALA A 71 11.30 -9.99 18.85
C ALA A 71 10.14 -9.89 17.89
N VAL A 72 8.92 -9.92 18.41
CA VAL A 72 7.68 -9.81 17.63
C VAL A 72 7.20 -8.38 17.67
N VAL A 73 6.95 -7.79 16.47
CA VAL A 73 6.31 -6.50 16.30
C VAL A 73 4.87 -6.74 15.87
N ALA A 74 3.92 -6.19 16.61
CA ALA A 74 2.50 -6.27 16.29
C ALA A 74 2.15 -5.25 15.20
N GLU A 75 1.50 -5.72 14.14
CA GLU A 75 0.97 -4.88 13.06
C GLU A 75 -0.54 -5.07 12.95
N LEU A 76 -1.26 -4.01 12.57
CA LEU A 76 -2.68 -4.10 12.30
C LEU A 76 -2.90 -4.54 10.85
N GLU A 77 -3.77 -5.53 10.65
CA GLU A 77 -4.20 -5.91 9.31
C GLU A 77 -5.28 -4.93 8.82
N VAL A 78 -4.91 -4.08 7.87
CA VAL A 78 -5.84 -3.16 7.23
C VAL A 78 -6.24 -3.70 5.87
N THR A 79 -7.54 -3.96 5.70
CA THR A 79 -8.10 -4.34 4.39
C THR A 79 -8.12 -3.13 3.49
N ARG A 80 -7.56 -3.25 2.27
CA ARG A 80 -7.55 -2.17 1.28
C ARG A 80 -8.47 -2.51 0.13
N THR A 81 -9.32 -1.56 -0.24
CA THR A 81 -10.13 -1.59 -1.46
C THR A 81 -9.77 -0.39 -2.31
N GLU A 82 -9.55 -0.62 -3.60
CA GLU A 82 -9.12 0.41 -4.53
C GLU A 82 -10.10 0.48 -5.70
N GLU A 83 -10.51 1.70 -6.06
CA GLU A 83 -11.32 1.96 -7.25
C GLU A 83 -10.69 3.07 -8.07
N THR A 84 -10.79 2.95 -9.40
CA THR A 84 -10.30 3.95 -10.35
C THR A 84 -11.49 4.51 -11.11
N VAL A 85 -11.63 5.83 -11.09
CA VAL A 85 -12.72 6.55 -11.74
C VAL A 85 -12.14 7.63 -12.65
N THR A 86 -12.74 7.77 -13.83
CA THR A 86 -12.41 8.86 -14.75
C THR A 86 -13.67 9.68 -14.98
N ILE A 87 -13.55 11.01 -14.81
CA ILE A 87 -14.58 12.00 -15.12
C ILE A 87 -14.03 13.01 -16.10
N CYS A 88 -14.91 13.81 -16.69
CA CYS A 88 -14.53 14.91 -17.58
C CYS A 88 -14.35 16.21 -16.81
N ASP A 89 -13.57 17.13 -17.34
CA ASP A 89 -13.42 18.46 -16.78
C ASP A 89 -14.79 19.16 -16.70
N GLY A 90 -15.09 19.74 -15.54
CA GLY A 90 -16.40 20.29 -15.22
C GLY A 90 -17.38 19.31 -14.56
N ASP A 91 -17.10 18.00 -14.60
CA ASP A 91 -17.90 17.00 -13.89
C ASP A 91 -17.53 16.90 -12.43
N THR A 92 -18.41 16.24 -11.66
CA THR A 92 -18.22 15.98 -10.24
C THR A 92 -18.39 14.49 -9.95
N TYR A 93 -17.58 13.97 -9.02
CA TYR A 93 -17.72 12.62 -8.52
C TYR A 93 -18.04 12.62 -7.02
N ILE A 94 -19.16 12.02 -6.64
CA ILE A 94 -19.52 11.84 -5.22
C ILE A 94 -19.07 10.46 -4.78
N TRP A 95 -18.10 10.43 -3.85
CA TRP A 95 -17.55 9.18 -3.38
C TRP A 95 -18.41 8.57 -2.29
N LYS A 96 -18.90 7.35 -2.53
CA LYS A 96 -19.86 6.65 -1.67
C LYS A 96 -19.38 6.41 -0.23
N TRP A 97 -18.06 6.34 -0.01
CA TRP A 97 -17.50 6.00 1.28
C TRP A 97 -17.46 7.16 2.28
N ASN A 98 -17.46 8.40 1.81
CA ASN A 98 -17.47 9.57 2.68
C ASN A 98 -18.52 10.62 2.28
N GLY A 99 -19.23 10.42 1.17
CA GLY A 99 -20.20 11.38 0.65
C GLY A 99 -19.61 12.68 0.12
N SER A 100 -18.29 12.80 0.04
CA SER A 100 -17.61 14.00 -0.45
C SER A 100 -17.62 14.05 -1.96
N THR A 101 -17.66 15.29 -2.49
CA THR A 101 -17.60 15.58 -3.92
C THR A 101 -16.17 15.92 -4.33
N TYR A 102 -15.70 15.32 -5.42
CA TYR A 102 -14.37 15.50 -5.96
C TYR A 102 -14.45 15.98 -7.40
N THR A 103 -13.61 16.97 -7.75
CA THR A 103 -13.52 17.63 -9.05
C THR A 103 -12.12 17.66 -9.63
N GLU A 104 -11.14 17.16 -8.89
CA GLU A 104 -9.73 17.18 -9.27
C GLU A 104 -9.14 15.78 -9.32
N SER A 105 -8.19 15.58 -10.22
CA SER A 105 -7.43 14.32 -10.26
C SER A 105 -6.64 14.14 -8.98
N GLY A 106 -6.67 12.93 -8.43
CA GLY A 106 -5.93 12.65 -7.21
C GLY A 106 -6.16 11.25 -6.68
N ARG A 107 -5.36 10.90 -5.67
CA ARG A 107 -5.55 9.72 -4.84
C ARG A 107 -6.14 10.14 -3.51
N TYR A 108 -7.33 9.67 -3.25
CA TYR A 108 -8.08 9.97 -2.02
C TYR A 108 -8.22 8.71 -1.18
N VAL A 109 -8.13 8.85 0.14
CA VAL A 109 -8.21 7.72 1.08
C VAL A 109 -9.22 8.04 2.15
N VAL A 110 -10.06 7.05 2.46
CA VAL A 110 -10.96 7.06 3.60
C VAL A 110 -10.66 5.84 4.45
N THR A 111 -10.37 6.07 5.72
CA THR A 111 -10.12 5.00 6.68
C THR A 111 -11.35 4.78 7.55
N VAL A 112 -11.82 3.56 7.57
CA VAL A 112 -12.91 3.11 8.46
C VAL A 112 -12.31 2.44 9.66
N LYS A 113 -12.73 2.89 10.84
CA LYS A 113 -12.28 2.32 12.12
C LYS A 113 -13.21 1.20 12.58
N ASP A 114 -12.65 0.22 13.27
CA ASP A 114 -13.43 -0.81 13.96
C ASP A 114 -14.13 -0.25 15.22
N GLY A 115 -14.92 -1.10 15.90
CA GLY A 115 -15.60 -0.73 17.13
C GLY A 115 -14.67 -0.40 18.31
N LEU A 116 -13.38 -0.65 18.20
CA LEU A 116 -12.33 -0.37 19.18
C LEU A 116 -11.51 0.87 18.82
N GLY A 117 -11.76 1.48 17.66
CA GLY A 117 -11.08 2.68 17.18
C GLY A 117 -9.80 2.43 16.38
N ASN A 118 -9.48 1.17 16.07
CA ASN A 118 -8.34 0.83 15.18
C ASN A 118 -8.74 0.99 13.71
N ASP A 119 -7.77 1.30 12.86
CA ASP A 119 -7.98 1.36 11.42
C ASP A 119 -8.22 -0.06 10.89
N SER A 120 -9.36 -0.30 10.25
CA SER A 120 -9.80 -1.63 9.82
C SER A 120 -9.85 -1.76 8.31
N VAL A 121 -10.38 -0.74 7.63
CA VAL A 121 -10.50 -0.73 6.18
C VAL A 121 -10.06 0.60 5.61
N GLU A 122 -9.22 0.57 4.59
CA GLU A 122 -8.89 1.73 3.76
C GLU A 122 -9.60 1.61 2.41
N HIS A 123 -10.43 2.58 2.09
CA HIS A 123 -10.96 2.76 0.74
C HIS A 123 -10.12 3.79 0.01
N ILE A 124 -9.65 3.43 -1.17
CA ILE A 124 -8.76 4.25 -2.00
C ILE A 124 -9.49 4.58 -3.30
N LEU A 125 -9.59 5.86 -3.63
CA LEU A 125 -10.08 6.35 -4.91
C LEU A 125 -8.92 6.96 -5.70
N ASN A 126 -8.67 6.43 -6.90
CA ASN A 126 -7.82 7.06 -7.91
C ASN A 126 -8.72 7.76 -8.92
N LEU A 127 -8.90 9.06 -8.75
CA LEU A 127 -9.72 9.89 -9.65
C LEU A 127 -8.83 10.53 -10.72
N THR A 128 -9.25 10.38 -11.96
CA THR A 128 -8.66 11.05 -13.11
C THR A 128 -9.69 12.00 -13.73
N VAL A 129 -9.37 13.27 -13.80
CA VAL A 129 -10.16 14.27 -14.53
C VAL A 129 -9.51 14.48 -15.89
N ARG A 130 -10.27 14.23 -16.96
CA ARG A 130 -9.81 14.41 -18.33
C ARG A 130 -10.28 15.73 -18.89
N PHE A 131 -9.35 16.45 -19.47
CA PHE A 131 -9.66 17.66 -20.21
C PHE A 131 -10.51 17.33 -21.45
N ILE A 132 -11.52 18.16 -21.73
CA ILE A 132 -12.34 18.07 -22.95
C ILE A 132 -11.60 18.83 -24.06
N PRO A 133 -11.10 18.13 -25.10
CA PRO A 133 -10.40 18.80 -26.19
C PRO A 133 -11.36 19.66 -27.01
N GLU A 134 -10.98 20.91 -27.19
CA GLU A 134 -11.66 21.85 -28.13
C GLU A 134 -10.85 21.94 -29.41
N THR A 135 -11.53 21.87 -30.55
CA THR A 135 -10.93 22.00 -31.87
C THR A 135 -11.60 23.08 -32.67
N PHE A 136 -10.83 23.98 -33.25
CA PHE A 136 -11.31 25.05 -34.10
C PHE A 136 -11.04 24.72 -35.55
N VAL A 137 -12.09 24.68 -36.39
CA VAL A 137 -12.02 24.35 -37.82
C VAL A 137 -12.62 25.48 -38.60
N THR A 138 -11.94 25.92 -39.66
CA THR A 138 -12.49 26.90 -40.62
C THR A 138 -12.77 26.21 -41.95
N LYS A 139 -13.96 26.39 -42.49
CA LYS A 139 -14.36 25.83 -43.78
C LYS A 139 -15.07 26.84 -44.65
N THR A 140 -14.70 26.89 -45.93
CA THR A 140 -15.35 27.77 -46.92
C THR A 140 -16.10 26.92 -47.94
N ILE A 141 -17.32 27.31 -48.25
CA ILE A 141 -18.16 26.72 -49.31
C ILE A 141 -18.59 27.80 -50.33
N CYS A 142 -18.81 27.38 -51.56
CA CYS A 142 -19.33 28.28 -52.59
C CYS A 142 -20.84 28.54 -52.41
N LYS A 143 -21.35 29.63 -52.96
CA LYS A 143 -22.80 29.95 -52.92
C LYS A 143 -23.61 28.79 -53.52
N GLY A 144 -24.57 28.29 -52.75
CA GLY A 144 -25.39 27.13 -53.10
C GLY A 144 -24.74 25.76 -52.80
N GLY A 145 -23.49 25.75 -52.29
CA GLY A 145 -22.86 24.56 -51.78
C GLY A 145 -23.35 24.18 -50.38
N SER A 146 -22.97 23.00 -49.92
CA SER A 146 -23.25 22.53 -48.57
C SER A 146 -22.03 21.86 -47.95
N TYR A 147 -21.97 21.81 -46.61
CA TYR A 147 -20.96 21.14 -45.84
C TYR A 147 -21.61 20.31 -44.71
N THR A 148 -21.26 19.06 -44.62
CA THR A 148 -21.76 18.21 -43.51
C THR A 148 -20.83 18.34 -42.33
N PHE A 149 -21.39 18.76 -41.19
CA PHE A 149 -20.69 18.91 -39.92
C PHE A 149 -21.44 18.14 -38.83
N GLY A 150 -20.84 17.08 -38.36
CA GLY A 150 -21.50 16.12 -37.50
C GLY A 150 -22.70 15.46 -38.21
N ASP A 151 -23.89 15.65 -37.62
CA ASP A 151 -25.16 15.18 -38.14
C ASP A 151 -25.94 16.25 -38.95
N ARG A 152 -25.36 17.46 -39.15
CA ARG A 152 -26.01 18.58 -39.77
C ARG A 152 -25.40 18.89 -41.13
N THR A 153 -26.27 19.30 -42.08
CA THR A 153 -25.86 19.86 -43.35
C THR A 153 -26.00 21.36 -43.30
N LEU A 154 -24.91 22.09 -43.45
CA LEU A 154 -24.82 23.55 -43.37
C LEU A 154 -24.76 24.11 -44.78
N THR A 155 -25.59 25.17 -45.03
CA THR A 155 -25.68 25.88 -46.31
C THR A 155 -25.46 27.39 -46.18
N GLU A 156 -25.35 27.86 -44.93
CA GLU A 156 -25.19 29.27 -44.61
C GLU A 156 -23.88 29.50 -43.86
N ALA A 157 -23.33 30.71 -43.98
CA ALA A 157 -22.19 31.13 -43.22
C ALA A 157 -22.58 31.36 -41.75
N GLY A 158 -21.72 30.90 -40.81
CA GLY A 158 -21.99 31.04 -39.38
C GLY A 158 -20.92 30.36 -38.57
N VAL A 159 -21.04 30.45 -37.24
CA VAL A 159 -20.26 29.68 -36.29
C VAL A 159 -21.15 28.54 -35.76
N TYR A 160 -20.63 27.34 -35.81
CA TYR A 160 -21.36 26.13 -35.44
C TYR A 160 -20.56 25.31 -34.49
N ASP A 161 -21.19 24.86 -33.44
CA ASP A 161 -20.60 23.97 -32.43
C ASP A 161 -21.18 22.56 -32.57
N TYR A 162 -20.32 21.58 -32.45
CA TYR A 162 -20.73 20.18 -32.45
C TYR A 162 -19.91 19.37 -31.45
N THR A 163 -20.62 18.56 -30.65
CA THR A 163 -20.01 17.68 -29.70
C THR A 163 -19.87 16.27 -30.29
N PHE A 164 -18.64 15.80 -30.45
CA PHE A 164 -18.36 14.46 -30.89
C PHE A 164 -18.21 13.57 -29.67
N GLN A 165 -19.01 12.52 -29.59
CA GLN A 165 -18.89 11.52 -28.53
C GLN A 165 -17.63 10.68 -28.75
N SER A 166 -16.72 10.71 -27.78
CA SER A 166 -15.43 10.01 -27.85
C SER A 166 -15.10 9.32 -26.52
N GLY A 167 -15.67 8.15 -26.32
CA GLY A 167 -15.36 7.35 -25.13
C GLY A 167 -15.88 7.99 -23.83
N THR A 168 -14.98 8.27 -22.87
CA THR A 168 -15.36 8.78 -21.54
C THR A 168 -15.70 10.28 -21.56
N CYS A 169 -15.03 11.07 -22.42
CA CYS A 169 -15.24 12.52 -22.51
C CYS A 169 -15.48 12.92 -23.96
N ASP A 170 -16.47 13.75 -24.16
CA ASP A 170 -16.82 14.25 -25.48
C ASP A 170 -15.78 15.29 -25.96
N SER A 171 -15.69 15.49 -27.27
CA SER A 171 -14.84 16.51 -27.88
C SER A 171 -15.72 17.61 -28.45
N LEU A 172 -15.38 18.88 -28.20
CA LEU A 172 -16.09 20.02 -28.73
C LEU A 172 -15.36 20.55 -29.97
N VAL A 173 -16.08 20.69 -31.10
CA VAL A 173 -15.55 21.26 -32.34
C VAL A 173 -16.30 22.49 -32.68
N HIS A 174 -15.58 23.62 -32.89
CA HIS A 174 -16.06 24.89 -33.33
C HIS A 174 -15.75 25.06 -34.82
N LEU A 175 -16.77 25.22 -35.64
CA LEU A 175 -16.64 25.43 -37.07
C LEU A 175 -17.02 26.88 -37.42
N SER A 176 -16.16 27.58 -38.16
CA SER A 176 -16.40 28.92 -38.71
C SER A 176 -16.19 28.99 -40.20
#